data_ca4ab97f81d1e65129a36204f486dcae
#
_entry.id   ca4ab97f81d1e65129a36204f486dcae
#
_cell.length_a   1.000
_cell.length_b   1.000
_cell.length_c   1.000
_cell.angle_alpha   90.00
_cell.angle_beta   90.00
_cell.angle_gamma   90.00
#
_symmetry.space_group_name_H-M   'P 1'
#
loop_
_entity.id
_entity.type
_entity.pdbx_description
1 polymer ?
#
loop_
_entity_poly.entity_id
_entity_poly.type
_entity_poly.pdbx_seq_one_letter_code
_entity_poly.pdbx_strand_id
1 'polypeptide(L)'
;MSLRTTISGTVEGVGIALESIRANKVRAGLTILGVSVGVFVVVAIGAMITGINNAVTADLASAGPTTFFVSRAPISFEACDGTADTCKWRRNPRLTVDDAKTFRALPNIRAVITQINTNASARYRGEFLSSINVQSFSTDWLLVDGGTIVTGRSWTDAEDKAGAKVAVLNKKMVEQLFQESDPIGKQVIIGSVPFNVIGTYDKPLNPLGNDNDAVVYMPMQAAITGLNARPWWVNISVRPREGVTRDQAIDDVTAALRGKRRLRPADENNFAIITQDKIMEVYDKVVGTFFIVMLSLSAVGLLVGGVGVIAIMMISVTERTREIGVRKALGATAGLILWQFLVEAATLTGIGGAIGLALGALVAWIVRSNFPIPAEIPLISVVAAIGGSIVTGVLFGIIPAFRAARLDPVVALRYE
;
A
#
# COMPACT_ATOMS: atom_id res chain seq x y z
N MET A 1 1.12 47.25 9.22
CA MET A 1 -0.02 46.60 9.91
C MET A 1 0.49 46.07 11.24
N SER A 2 -0.05 46.46 12.39
CA SER A 2 0.47 45.92 13.67
C SER A 2 -0.02 44.49 13.87
N LEU A 3 0.81 43.63 14.48
CA LEU A 3 0.45 42.20 14.75
C LEU A 3 -0.89 42.09 15.51
N ARG A 4 -1.22 43.06 16.37
CA ARG A 4 -2.48 43.07 17.13
C ARG A 4 -3.70 43.27 16.25
N THR A 5 -3.65 44.06 15.17
CA THR A 5 -4.78 44.29 14.27
C THR A 5 -5.01 43.05 13.36
N THR A 6 -3.97 42.30 13.06
CA THR A 6 -4.09 41.07 12.27
C THR A 6 -4.70 39.94 13.09
N ILE A 7 -4.32 39.80 14.36
CA ILE A 7 -4.84 38.76 15.27
C ILE A 7 -6.35 39.00 15.58
N SER A 8 -6.74 40.26 15.86
CA SER A 8 -8.17 40.55 16.09
C SER A 8 -9.01 40.32 14.86
N GLY A 9 -8.49 40.63 13.64
CA GLY A 9 -9.19 40.36 12.38
C GLY A 9 -9.31 38.90 12.06
N THR A 10 -8.36 38.03 12.47
CA THR A 10 -8.49 36.56 12.27
C THR A 10 -9.53 35.96 13.20
N VAL A 11 -9.57 36.32 14.45
CA VAL A 11 -10.58 35.83 15.44
C VAL A 11 -11.99 36.21 15.00
N GLU A 12 -12.16 37.48 14.59
CA GLU A 12 -13.43 38.00 14.08
C GLU A 12 -13.86 37.25 12.77
N GLY A 13 -12.91 37.02 11.86
CA GLY A 13 -13.17 36.27 10.61
C GLY A 13 -13.64 34.82 10.87
N VAL A 14 -13.06 34.14 11.84
CA VAL A 14 -13.50 32.79 12.27
C VAL A 14 -14.90 32.83 12.87
N GLY A 15 -15.23 33.83 13.71
CA GLY A 15 -16.57 34.00 14.28
C GLY A 15 -17.62 34.17 13.19
N ILE A 16 -17.34 35.05 12.24
CA ILE A 16 -18.21 35.34 11.09
C ILE A 16 -18.43 34.11 10.20
N ALA A 17 -17.36 33.30 9.97
CA ALA A 17 -17.47 32.06 9.22
C ALA A 17 -18.43 31.07 9.88
N LEU A 18 -18.39 30.94 11.20
CA LEU A 18 -19.29 30.06 11.95
C LEU A 18 -20.75 30.53 11.90
N GLU A 19 -20.99 31.84 11.95
CA GLU A 19 -22.33 32.42 11.75
C GLU A 19 -22.88 32.22 10.34
N SER A 20 -22.03 32.40 9.32
CA SER A 20 -22.37 32.16 7.92
C SER A 20 -22.78 30.69 7.67
N ILE A 21 -22.08 29.74 8.30
CA ILE A 21 -22.43 28.30 8.25
C ILE A 21 -23.83 28.07 8.88
N ARG A 22 -24.15 28.73 10.00
CA ARG A 22 -25.45 28.60 10.67
C ARG A 22 -26.59 29.22 9.89
N ALA A 23 -26.33 30.32 9.21
CA ALA A 23 -27.35 31.03 8.41
C ALA A 23 -27.74 30.25 7.14
N ASN A 24 -26.76 29.59 6.47
CA ASN A 24 -26.95 28.89 5.18
C ASN A 24 -26.51 27.42 5.24
N LYS A 25 -27.10 26.62 6.14
CA LYS A 25 -26.68 25.25 6.49
C LYS A 25 -26.52 24.31 5.29
N VAL A 26 -27.48 24.29 4.36
CA VAL A 26 -27.45 23.36 3.21
C VAL A 26 -26.27 23.66 2.28
N ARG A 27 -26.09 24.96 1.97
CA ARG A 27 -25.06 25.40 1.04
C ARG A 27 -23.66 25.26 1.65
N ALA A 28 -23.50 25.68 2.92
CA ALA A 28 -22.27 25.48 3.67
C ALA A 28 -21.95 23.98 3.82
N GLY A 29 -22.97 23.15 4.10
CA GLY A 29 -22.82 21.70 4.16
C GLY A 29 -22.32 21.08 2.86
N LEU A 30 -22.86 21.49 1.70
CA LEU A 30 -22.40 20.99 0.39
C LEU A 30 -20.96 21.41 0.08
N THR A 31 -20.58 22.64 0.42
CA THR A 31 -19.19 23.11 0.22
C THR A 31 -18.20 22.37 1.12
N ILE A 32 -18.54 22.26 2.42
CA ILE A 32 -17.73 21.50 3.39
C ILE A 32 -17.63 20.04 2.94
N LEU A 33 -18.71 19.44 2.46
CA LEU A 33 -18.72 18.07 1.96
C LEU A 33 -17.81 17.91 0.73
N GLY A 34 -17.86 18.82 -0.24
CA GLY A 34 -16.98 18.79 -1.42
C GLY A 34 -15.48 18.82 -1.03
N VAL A 35 -15.12 19.76 -0.14
CA VAL A 35 -13.72 19.85 0.36
C VAL A 35 -13.37 18.61 1.19
N SER A 36 -14.26 18.14 2.06
CA SER A 36 -13.98 17.00 2.92
C SER A 36 -13.78 15.70 2.14
N VAL A 37 -14.53 15.48 1.05
CA VAL A 37 -14.32 14.33 0.15
C VAL A 37 -12.94 14.40 -0.52
N GLY A 38 -12.55 15.57 -1.04
CA GLY A 38 -11.24 15.75 -1.65
C GLY A 38 -10.10 15.45 -0.68
N VAL A 39 -10.18 15.97 0.54
CA VAL A 39 -9.18 15.75 1.60
C VAL A 39 -9.20 14.29 2.09
N PHE A 40 -10.38 13.73 2.30
CA PHE A 40 -10.57 12.32 2.69
C PHE A 40 -9.83 11.36 1.75
N VAL A 41 -10.00 11.54 0.44
CA VAL A 41 -9.34 10.71 -0.57
C VAL A 41 -7.82 10.76 -0.43
N VAL A 42 -7.24 11.96 -0.29
CA VAL A 42 -5.78 12.12 -0.12
C VAL A 42 -5.27 11.41 1.13
N VAL A 43 -5.98 11.58 2.26
CA VAL A 43 -5.55 11.01 3.55
C VAL A 43 -5.69 9.49 3.55
N ALA A 44 -6.82 8.97 3.11
CA ALA A 44 -7.08 7.53 3.12
C ALA A 44 -6.09 6.78 2.23
N ILE A 45 -5.83 7.29 1.03
CA ILE A 45 -4.92 6.66 0.08
C ILE A 45 -3.47 6.84 0.49
N GLY A 46 -3.10 8.03 0.97
CA GLY A 46 -1.76 8.27 1.52
C GLY A 46 -1.42 7.30 2.65
N ALA A 47 -2.40 7.01 3.52
CA ALA A 47 -2.24 6.03 4.59
C ALA A 47 -2.06 4.60 4.05
N MET A 48 -2.86 4.20 3.06
CA MET A 48 -2.75 2.87 2.44
C MET A 48 -1.43 2.69 1.70
N ILE A 49 -1.01 3.67 0.89
CA ILE A 49 0.26 3.61 0.16
C ILE A 49 1.44 3.50 1.13
N THR A 50 1.47 4.31 2.18
CA THR A 50 2.54 4.26 3.18
C THR A 50 2.58 2.91 3.89
N GLY A 51 1.42 2.39 4.28
CA GLY A 51 1.31 1.09 4.91
C GLY A 51 1.82 -0.04 4.01
N ILE A 52 1.39 -0.09 2.76
CA ILE A 52 1.85 -1.09 1.80
C ILE A 52 3.36 -0.95 1.53
N ASN A 53 3.88 0.28 1.39
CA ASN A 53 5.30 0.52 1.17
C ASN A 53 6.16 -0.01 2.33
N ASN A 54 5.76 0.29 3.57
CA ASN A 54 6.45 -0.21 4.76
C ASN A 54 6.46 -1.74 4.80
N ALA A 55 5.38 -2.35 4.41
CA ALA A 55 5.23 -3.79 4.38
C ALA A 55 6.06 -4.47 3.30
N VAL A 56 6.03 -3.95 2.06
CA VAL A 56 6.85 -4.47 0.96
C VAL A 56 8.34 -4.34 1.30
N THR A 57 8.76 -3.20 1.84
CA THR A 57 10.17 -3.01 2.25
C THR A 57 10.56 -3.95 3.39
N ALA A 58 9.69 -4.20 4.36
CA ALA A 58 9.96 -5.14 5.45
C ALA A 58 10.06 -6.59 4.94
N ASP A 59 9.19 -7.02 4.03
CA ASP A 59 9.22 -8.37 3.44
C ASP A 59 10.49 -8.58 2.59
N LEU A 60 10.84 -7.60 1.76
CA LEU A 60 12.08 -7.65 0.99
C LEU A 60 13.35 -7.65 1.87
N ALA A 61 13.34 -6.86 2.96
CA ALA A 61 14.45 -6.85 3.91
C ALA A 61 14.63 -8.19 4.62
N SER A 62 13.54 -8.92 4.90
CA SER A 62 13.58 -10.23 5.55
C SER A 62 14.26 -11.29 4.69
N ALA A 63 14.09 -11.24 3.36
CA ALA A 63 14.76 -12.13 2.41
C ALA A 63 16.29 -11.88 2.32
N GLY A 64 16.76 -10.74 2.85
CA GLY A 64 18.15 -10.30 2.80
C GLY A 64 18.47 -9.50 1.52
N PRO A 65 19.28 -8.42 1.65
CA PRO A 65 19.43 -7.40 0.60
C PRO A 65 20.12 -7.90 -0.69
N THR A 66 20.83 -9.00 -0.61
CA THR A 66 21.55 -9.59 -1.75
C THR A 66 20.78 -10.71 -2.45
N THR A 67 19.67 -11.16 -1.88
CA THR A 67 18.84 -12.22 -2.48
C THR A 67 18.18 -11.74 -3.77
N PHE A 68 18.20 -12.58 -4.79
CA PHE A 68 17.48 -12.35 -6.04
C PHE A 68 16.71 -13.61 -6.46
N PHE A 69 15.75 -13.42 -7.34
CA PHE A 69 14.86 -14.48 -7.79
C PHE A 69 15.09 -14.78 -9.27
N VAL A 70 15.07 -16.05 -9.62
CA VAL A 70 15.09 -16.49 -11.01
C VAL A 70 13.69 -16.94 -11.38
N SER A 71 13.13 -16.33 -12.40
CA SER A 71 11.77 -16.58 -12.86
C SER A 71 11.72 -16.87 -14.37
N ARG A 72 10.65 -17.50 -14.79
CA ARG A 72 10.35 -17.67 -16.22
C ARG A 72 9.97 -16.37 -16.91
N ALA A 73 9.26 -15.50 -16.19
CA ALA A 73 8.72 -14.24 -16.68
C ALA A 73 9.33 -13.07 -15.94
N PRO A 74 9.56 -11.93 -16.60
CA PRO A 74 9.90 -10.69 -15.93
C PRO A 74 8.70 -10.21 -15.09
N ILE A 75 8.96 -9.45 -14.03
CA ILE A 75 7.91 -8.69 -13.36
C ILE A 75 7.61 -7.48 -14.25
N SER A 76 6.42 -7.45 -14.82
CA SER A 76 5.89 -6.29 -15.52
C SER A 76 4.38 -6.21 -15.30
N PHE A 77 3.87 -4.99 -15.21
CA PHE A 77 2.43 -4.72 -15.21
C PHE A 77 1.91 -4.35 -16.60
N GLU A 78 2.73 -4.52 -17.64
CA GLU A 78 2.26 -4.36 -19.00
C GLU A 78 1.20 -5.43 -19.27
N ALA A 79 0.06 -4.95 -19.75
CA ALA A 79 -1.07 -5.83 -20.04
C ALA A 79 -0.64 -6.85 -21.09
N CYS A 80 -0.58 -8.09 -20.65
CA CYS A 80 -0.33 -9.24 -21.51
C CYS A 80 -1.69 -9.72 -22.02
N ASP A 81 -2.02 -9.40 -23.27
CA ASP A 81 -3.28 -9.81 -23.91
C ASP A 81 -3.35 -11.32 -24.24
N GLY A 82 -2.29 -12.04 -23.91
CA GLY A 82 -2.17 -13.47 -24.16
C GLY A 82 -1.57 -13.83 -25.52
N THR A 83 -1.29 -12.84 -26.38
CA THR A 83 -0.62 -13.10 -27.66
C THR A 83 0.88 -13.33 -27.47
N ALA A 84 1.52 -13.99 -28.42
CA ALA A 84 2.96 -14.28 -28.35
C ALA A 84 3.82 -13.01 -28.55
N ASP A 85 3.25 -11.96 -29.11
CA ASP A 85 3.97 -10.72 -29.41
C ASP A 85 4.05 -9.80 -28.19
N THR A 86 2.98 -9.72 -27.40
CA THR A 86 2.94 -8.96 -26.15
C THR A 86 3.53 -9.76 -24.97
N CYS A 87 3.49 -11.09 -25.03
CA CYS A 87 3.94 -11.97 -23.95
C CYS A 87 5.07 -12.89 -24.41
N LYS A 88 6.17 -12.34 -24.91
CA LYS A 88 7.35 -13.10 -25.37
C LYS A 88 7.82 -14.17 -24.37
N TRP A 89 7.70 -13.90 -23.06
CA TRP A 89 8.07 -14.82 -21.99
C TRP A 89 7.25 -16.11 -21.95
N ARG A 90 6.07 -16.17 -22.57
CA ARG A 90 5.28 -17.42 -22.63
C ARG A 90 5.99 -18.54 -23.41
N ARG A 91 6.89 -18.19 -24.32
CA ARG A 91 7.74 -19.15 -25.05
C ARG A 91 8.94 -19.61 -24.22
N ASN A 92 9.26 -18.94 -23.12
CA ASN A 92 10.37 -19.31 -22.27
C ASN A 92 10.15 -20.71 -21.67
N PRO A 93 11.18 -21.56 -21.63
CA PRO A 93 11.11 -22.85 -20.94
C PRO A 93 10.83 -22.63 -19.45
N ARG A 94 10.10 -23.56 -18.86
CA ARG A 94 9.84 -23.54 -17.42
C ARG A 94 11.13 -23.78 -16.64
N LEU A 95 11.19 -23.21 -15.44
CA LEU A 95 12.25 -23.52 -14.48
C LEU A 95 11.96 -24.86 -13.82
N THR A 96 13.01 -25.58 -13.49
CA THR A 96 12.94 -26.91 -12.90
C THR A 96 13.80 -26.98 -11.64
N VAL A 97 13.53 -27.97 -10.78
CA VAL A 97 14.39 -28.26 -9.62
C VAL A 97 15.82 -28.56 -10.04
N ASP A 98 16.02 -29.10 -11.27
CA ASP A 98 17.33 -29.37 -11.82
C ASP A 98 18.12 -28.10 -12.18
N ASP A 99 17.43 -27.01 -12.54
CA ASP A 99 18.07 -25.70 -12.72
C ASP A 99 18.64 -25.20 -11.39
N ALA A 100 17.88 -25.38 -10.30
CA ALA A 100 18.34 -25.02 -8.96
C ALA A 100 19.56 -25.82 -8.49
N LYS A 101 19.66 -27.11 -8.88
CA LYS A 101 20.88 -27.92 -8.58
C LYS A 101 22.10 -27.34 -9.29
N THR A 102 21.94 -26.87 -10.54
CA THR A 102 23.05 -26.21 -11.27
C THR A 102 23.53 -24.97 -10.54
N PHE A 103 22.61 -24.16 -10.00
CA PHE A 103 22.99 -22.95 -9.25
C PHE A 103 23.66 -23.27 -7.91
N ARG A 104 23.24 -24.35 -7.21
CA ARG A 104 23.89 -24.79 -5.96
C ARG A 104 25.34 -25.18 -6.14
N ALA A 105 25.74 -25.64 -7.33
CA ALA A 105 27.11 -26.02 -7.63
C ALA A 105 28.03 -24.82 -7.86
N LEU A 106 27.52 -23.61 -7.96
CA LEU A 106 28.30 -22.40 -8.22
C LEU A 106 29.06 -21.95 -6.96
N PRO A 107 30.35 -21.58 -7.08
CA PRO A 107 31.20 -21.26 -5.92
C PRO A 107 30.75 -20.01 -5.15
N ASN A 108 30.16 -19.05 -5.84
CA ASN A 108 29.74 -17.76 -5.28
C ASN A 108 28.35 -17.79 -4.63
N ILE A 109 27.63 -18.92 -4.71
CA ILE A 109 26.28 -19.09 -4.19
C ILE A 109 26.34 -19.76 -2.81
N ARG A 110 25.67 -19.17 -1.82
CA ARG A 110 25.52 -19.72 -0.46
C ARG A 110 24.35 -20.70 -0.39
N ALA A 111 23.19 -20.28 -0.90
CA ALA A 111 21.97 -21.08 -0.83
C ALA A 111 21.10 -20.84 -2.08
N VAL A 112 20.42 -21.91 -2.50
CA VAL A 112 19.42 -21.88 -3.54
C VAL A 112 18.16 -22.54 -3.00
N ILE A 113 17.13 -21.74 -2.84
CA ILE A 113 15.84 -22.17 -2.30
C ILE A 113 14.85 -22.31 -3.46
N THR A 114 14.26 -23.47 -3.53
CA THR A 114 13.16 -23.72 -4.48
C THR A 114 11.86 -23.77 -3.73
N GLN A 115 10.82 -23.17 -4.29
CA GLN A 115 9.49 -23.08 -3.73
C GLN A 115 8.44 -23.51 -4.75
N ILE A 116 7.47 -24.29 -4.31
CA ILE A 116 6.24 -24.60 -5.07
C ILE A 116 5.06 -24.28 -4.16
N ASN A 117 4.11 -23.50 -4.67
CA ASN A 117 2.87 -23.18 -3.99
C ASN A 117 1.73 -24.00 -4.59
N THR A 118 0.89 -24.55 -3.73
CA THR A 118 -0.33 -25.25 -4.12
C THR A 118 -1.40 -25.06 -3.04
N ASN A 119 -2.64 -25.38 -3.34
CA ASN A 119 -3.71 -25.32 -2.37
C ASN A 119 -4.19 -26.75 -2.08
N ALA A 120 -4.56 -26.99 -0.84
CA ALA A 120 -5.13 -28.27 -0.40
C ALA A 120 -6.19 -28.03 0.68
N SER A 121 -6.94 -29.06 1.04
CA SER A 121 -7.75 -29.06 2.26
C SER A 121 -6.93 -29.57 3.45
N ALA A 122 -7.31 -29.18 4.66
CA ALA A 122 -6.71 -29.72 5.87
C ALA A 122 -7.78 -30.23 6.84
N ARG A 123 -7.47 -31.32 7.55
CA ARG A 123 -8.39 -31.91 8.53
C ARG A 123 -7.64 -32.41 9.76
N TYR A 124 -8.21 -32.13 10.93
CA TYR A 124 -7.76 -32.65 12.20
C TYR A 124 -8.93 -32.82 13.15
N ARG A 125 -9.15 -34.04 13.71
CA ARG A 125 -10.16 -34.37 14.77
C ARG A 125 -11.56 -33.76 14.57
N GLY A 126 -12.05 -33.68 13.33
CA GLY A 126 -13.38 -33.11 13.03
C GLY A 126 -13.36 -31.71 12.51
N GLU A 127 -12.32 -30.91 12.79
CA GLU A 127 -12.10 -29.62 12.21
C GLU A 127 -11.65 -29.77 10.75
N PHE A 128 -12.22 -28.96 9.85
CA PHE A 128 -11.99 -29.04 8.40
C PHE A 128 -11.81 -27.64 7.79
N LEU A 129 -10.70 -27.45 7.12
CA LEU A 129 -10.42 -26.28 6.30
C LEU A 129 -10.48 -26.69 4.83
N SER A 130 -11.40 -26.11 4.08
CA SER A 130 -11.64 -26.46 2.66
C SER A 130 -10.50 -26.05 1.74
N SER A 131 -9.80 -24.97 2.08
CA SER A 131 -8.64 -24.47 1.33
C SER A 131 -7.61 -23.89 2.28
N ILE A 132 -6.41 -24.44 2.24
CA ILE A 132 -5.22 -23.90 2.88
C ILE A 132 -4.14 -23.66 1.82
N ASN A 133 -3.26 -22.72 2.09
CA ASN A 133 -2.09 -22.50 1.25
C ASN A 133 -0.97 -23.47 1.66
N VAL A 134 -0.50 -24.27 0.72
CA VAL A 134 0.61 -25.19 0.92
C VAL A 134 1.85 -24.59 0.26
N GLN A 135 2.79 -24.21 1.08
CA GLN A 135 4.10 -23.72 0.65
C GLN A 135 5.14 -24.82 0.85
N SER A 136 5.65 -25.36 -0.23
CA SER A 136 6.68 -26.39 -0.18
C SER A 136 8.02 -25.84 -0.61
N PHE A 137 9.03 -26.08 0.22
CA PHE A 137 10.36 -25.54 0.04
C PHE A 137 11.43 -26.63 0.04
N SER A 138 12.55 -26.34 -0.62
CA SER A 138 13.79 -27.07 -0.32
C SER A 138 14.32 -26.69 1.08
N THR A 139 15.32 -27.41 1.54
CA THR A 139 16.04 -27.10 2.79
C THR A 139 16.57 -25.66 2.78
N ASP A 140 16.86 -25.08 3.93
CA ASP A 140 17.36 -23.71 4.12
C ASP A 140 16.38 -22.58 3.77
N TRP A 141 15.12 -22.89 3.60
CA TRP A 141 14.06 -21.92 3.25
C TRP A 141 13.95 -20.74 4.24
N LEU A 142 14.26 -20.97 5.52
CA LEU A 142 14.29 -19.93 6.55
C LEU A 142 15.28 -18.79 6.24
N LEU A 143 16.29 -19.05 5.39
CA LEU A 143 17.25 -18.01 4.97
C LEU A 143 16.61 -16.93 4.07
N VAL A 144 15.45 -17.22 3.48
CA VAL A 144 14.80 -16.33 2.50
C VAL A 144 13.40 -15.94 2.94
N ASP A 145 12.69 -16.80 3.68
CA ASP A 145 11.29 -16.52 4.06
C ASP A 145 11.16 -15.51 5.21
N GLY A 146 12.21 -15.32 6.01
CA GLY A 146 12.33 -14.24 7.00
C GLY A 146 11.60 -14.43 8.31
N GLY A 147 10.87 -15.53 8.50
CA GLY A 147 10.23 -15.86 9.76
C GLY A 147 11.06 -16.77 10.66
N THR A 148 10.50 -17.18 11.79
CA THR A 148 11.17 -17.99 12.81
C THR A 148 10.33 -19.20 13.22
N ILE A 149 11.01 -20.31 13.54
CA ILE A 149 10.35 -21.45 14.19
C ILE A 149 10.08 -21.05 15.64
N VAL A 150 8.83 -21.07 16.04
CA VAL A 150 8.38 -20.72 17.40
C VAL A 150 8.50 -21.93 18.34
N THR A 151 8.00 -23.09 17.90
CA THR A 151 8.11 -24.34 18.64
C THR A 151 8.47 -25.47 17.70
N GLY A 152 9.20 -26.47 18.21
CA GLY A 152 9.63 -27.59 17.40
C GLY A 152 10.86 -27.31 16.54
N ARG A 153 10.86 -27.83 15.31
CA ARG A 153 11.99 -27.70 14.36
C ARG A 153 11.51 -27.62 12.90
N SER A 154 12.40 -27.20 12.01
CA SER A 154 12.26 -27.38 10.56
C SER A 154 12.72 -28.79 10.15
N TRP A 155 12.46 -29.13 8.88
CA TRP A 155 12.92 -30.38 8.29
C TRP A 155 14.39 -30.31 7.87
N THR A 156 15.00 -31.48 7.80
CA THR A 156 16.40 -31.66 7.37
C THR A 156 16.49 -31.96 5.88
N ASP A 157 17.69 -31.85 5.31
CA ASP A 157 17.96 -32.20 3.91
C ASP A 157 17.67 -33.69 3.60
N ALA A 158 17.90 -34.57 4.58
CA ALA A 158 17.56 -35.97 4.45
C ALA A 158 16.04 -36.20 4.39
N GLU A 159 15.28 -35.48 5.21
CA GLU A 159 13.81 -35.54 5.21
C GLU A 159 13.21 -34.96 3.91
N ASP A 160 13.79 -33.87 3.36
CA ASP A 160 13.35 -33.34 2.07
C ASP A 160 13.63 -34.32 0.93
N LYS A 161 14.85 -34.87 0.83
CA LYS A 161 15.21 -35.87 -0.18
C LYS A 161 14.39 -37.16 -0.09
N ALA A 162 14.07 -37.57 1.13
CA ALA A 162 13.24 -38.76 1.35
C ALA A 162 11.74 -38.52 1.11
N GLY A 163 11.32 -37.26 0.91
CA GLY A 163 9.90 -36.92 0.81
C GLY A 163 9.14 -37.21 2.09
N ALA A 164 9.78 -36.99 3.26
CA ALA A 164 9.20 -37.25 4.55
C ALA A 164 7.90 -36.43 4.75
N LYS A 165 6.84 -37.08 5.20
CA LYS A 165 5.52 -36.45 5.42
C LYS A 165 5.51 -35.68 6.73
N VAL A 166 6.28 -34.60 6.78
CA VAL A 166 6.36 -33.67 7.91
C VAL A 166 5.86 -32.30 7.51
N ALA A 167 5.30 -31.57 8.45
CA ALA A 167 4.74 -30.26 8.23
C ALA A 167 5.07 -29.29 9.36
N VAL A 168 5.23 -28.03 9.00
CA VAL A 168 5.34 -26.88 9.91
C VAL A 168 4.13 -26.00 9.65
N LEU A 169 3.45 -25.59 10.70
CA LEU A 169 2.18 -24.87 10.61
C LEU A 169 2.38 -23.40 10.98
N ASN A 170 1.71 -22.49 10.27
CA ASN A 170 1.66 -21.12 10.72
C ASN A 170 0.69 -20.96 11.93
N LYS A 171 0.83 -19.86 12.64
CA LYS A 171 0.01 -19.55 13.81
C LYS A 171 -1.49 -19.66 13.51
N LYS A 172 -1.93 -19.13 12.36
CA LYS A 172 -3.35 -19.15 11.96
C LYS A 172 -3.90 -20.55 11.75
N MET A 173 -3.13 -21.44 11.15
CA MET A 173 -3.52 -22.83 10.97
C MET A 173 -3.59 -23.56 12.30
N VAL A 174 -2.69 -23.26 13.25
CA VAL A 174 -2.75 -23.81 14.61
C VAL A 174 -4.02 -23.35 15.32
N GLU A 175 -4.34 -22.06 15.29
CA GLU A 175 -5.56 -21.50 15.89
C GLU A 175 -6.84 -22.16 15.34
N GLN A 176 -6.91 -22.36 14.01
CA GLN A 176 -8.11 -22.88 13.36
C GLN A 176 -8.30 -24.39 13.52
N LEU A 177 -7.23 -25.19 13.51
CA LEU A 177 -7.32 -26.65 13.57
C LEU A 177 -7.10 -27.23 14.98
N PHE A 178 -6.28 -26.59 15.80
CA PHE A 178 -5.87 -27.13 17.10
C PHE A 178 -6.43 -26.35 18.29
N GLN A 179 -6.93 -25.12 18.01
CA GLN A 179 -7.42 -24.24 19.07
C GLN A 179 -6.33 -24.00 20.13
N GLU A 180 -6.52 -24.54 21.34
CA GLU A 180 -5.56 -24.44 22.46
C GLU A 180 -4.63 -25.66 22.60
N SER A 181 -4.78 -26.68 21.73
CA SER A 181 -4.00 -27.92 21.89
C SER A 181 -2.66 -27.83 21.16
N ASP A 182 -1.57 -28.29 21.81
CA ASP A 182 -0.23 -28.33 21.18
C ASP A 182 -0.26 -29.18 19.89
N PRO A 183 0.14 -28.60 18.72
CA PRO A 183 0.14 -29.31 17.46
C PRO A 183 1.33 -30.28 17.28
N ILE A 184 2.41 -30.13 18.05
CA ILE A 184 3.66 -30.88 17.82
C ILE A 184 3.43 -32.40 18.02
N GLY A 185 3.97 -33.19 17.07
CA GLY A 185 3.85 -34.66 17.09
C GLY A 185 2.50 -35.20 16.66
N LYS A 186 1.50 -34.35 16.40
CA LYS A 186 0.17 -34.77 15.94
C LYS A 186 0.14 -34.88 14.40
N GLN A 187 -0.78 -35.72 13.91
CA GLN A 187 -0.99 -35.93 12.48
C GLN A 187 -2.14 -35.06 11.97
N VAL A 188 -1.87 -34.29 10.91
CA VAL A 188 -2.87 -33.51 10.15
C VAL A 188 -3.02 -34.14 8.78
N ILE A 189 -4.23 -34.33 8.31
CA ILE A 189 -4.51 -34.80 6.95
C ILE A 189 -4.54 -33.56 6.05
N ILE A 190 -3.59 -33.47 5.10
CA ILE A 190 -3.50 -32.39 4.12
C ILE A 190 -3.81 -33.01 2.74
N GLY A 191 -4.86 -32.51 2.09
CA GLY A 191 -5.45 -33.18 0.95
C GLY A 191 -5.98 -34.56 1.36
N SER A 192 -5.29 -35.61 0.96
CA SER A 192 -5.61 -37.02 1.34
C SER A 192 -4.45 -37.71 2.06
N VAL A 193 -3.40 -36.97 2.42
CA VAL A 193 -2.16 -37.54 2.97
C VAL A 193 -1.96 -37.09 4.42
N PRO A 194 -1.63 -37.99 5.36
CA PRO A 194 -1.31 -37.64 6.74
C PRO A 194 0.13 -37.07 6.80
N PHE A 195 0.27 -35.92 7.46
CA PHE A 195 1.53 -35.26 7.75
C PHE A 195 1.74 -35.14 9.26
N ASN A 196 2.93 -35.40 9.74
CA ASN A 196 3.32 -35.19 11.13
C ASN A 196 3.73 -33.73 11.34
N VAL A 197 3.12 -33.06 12.30
CA VAL A 197 3.50 -31.68 12.66
C VAL A 197 4.79 -31.71 13.48
N ILE A 198 5.84 -31.08 12.96
CA ILE A 198 7.18 -31.04 13.59
C ILE A 198 7.56 -29.67 14.12
N GLY A 199 6.82 -28.63 13.76
CA GLY A 199 7.09 -27.26 14.21
C GLY A 199 5.94 -26.32 13.95
N THR A 200 5.99 -25.19 14.62
CA THR A 200 5.16 -24.01 14.33
C THR A 200 6.03 -22.86 13.90
N TYR A 201 5.51 -22.04 13.03
CA TYR A 201 6.24 -20.97 12.36
C TYR A 201 5.48 -19.66 12.46
N ASP A 202 6.22 -18.61 12.76
CA ASP A 202 5.70 -17.25 12.77
C ASP A 202 6.52 -16.39 11.80
N LYS A 203 5.80 -15.72 10.90
CA LYS A 203 6.36 -14.80 9.94
C LYS A 203 5.82 -13.41 10.25
N PRO A 204 6.66 -12.35 10.15
CA PRO A 204 6.16 -10.99 10.16
C PRO A 204 5.05 -10.82 9.13
N LEU A 205 3.94 -10.18 9.53
CA LEU A 205 2.77 -10.00 8.67
C LEU A 205 3.18 -9.35 7.35
N ASN A 206 2.89 -10.03 6.26
CA ASN A 206 2.99 -9.48 4.92
C ASN A 206 1.61 -8.97 4.49
N PRO A 207 1.36 -7.66 4.49
CA PRO A 207 0.04 -7.11 4.19
C PRO A 207 -0.40 -7.27 2.73
N LEU A 208 0.52 -7.64 1.84
CA LEU A 208 0.22 -8.03 0.45
C LEU A 208 0.09 -9.54 0.30
N GLY A 209 0.50 -10.32 1.30
CA GLY A 209 0.30 -11.76 1.38
C GLY A 209 -1.04 -12.08 2.05
N ASN A 210 -1.57 -13.25 1.75
CA ASN A 210 -2.71 -13.81 2.48
C ASN A 210 -2.28 -14.36 3.86
N ASP A 211 -1.58 -13.53 4.66
CA ASP A 211 -1.07 -13.97 5.96
C ASP A 211 -2.19 -14.28 6.97
N ASN A 212 -3.42 -13.90 6.64
CA ASN A 212 -4.61 -14.30 7.37
C ASN A 212 -5.09 -15.72 7.00
N ASP A 213 -4.46 -16.35 6.01
CA ASP A 213 -4.80 -17.68 5.59
C ASP A 213 -4.05 -18.74 6.43
N ALA A 214 -4.68 -19.89 6.57
CA ALA A 214 -4.02 -21.06 7.10
C ALA A 214 -2.94 -21.53 6.10
N VAL A 215 -1.69 -21.52 6.54
CA VAL A 215 -0.54 -21.90 5.71
C VAL A 215 0.17 -23.10 6.34
N VAL A 216 0.50 -24.06 5.51
CA VAL A 216 1.37 -25.17 5.89
C VAL A 216 2.65 -25.13 5.07
N TYR A 217 3.76 -25.32 5.75
CA TYR A 217 5.09 -25.43 5.16
C TYR A 217 5.53 -26.89 5.21
N MET A 218 6.07 -27.41 4.11
CA MET A 218 6.50 -28.80 4.01
C MET A 218 7.68 -28.98 3.07
N PRO A 219 8.41 -30.12 3.17
CA PRO A 219 9.46 -30.47 2.22
C PRO A 219 8.89 -30.50 0.81
N MET A 220 9.67 -30.00 -0.17
CA MET A 220 9.25 -29.95 -1.57
C MET A 220 8.92 -31.32 -2.14
N GLN A 221 9.78 -32.30 -1.85
CA GLN A 221 9.57 -33.67 -2.37
C GLN A 221 8.29 -34.30 -1.79
N ALA A 222 7.93 -33.98 -0.54
CA ALA A 222 6.68 -34.46 0.08
C ALA A 222 5.45 -33.86 -0.62
N ALA A 223 5.49 -32.60 -1.02
CA ALA A 223 4.39 -31.98 -1.77
C ALA A 223 4.26 -32.55 -3.20
N ILE A 224 5.37 -32.81 -3.88
CA ILE A 224 5.37 -33.41 -5.23
C ILE A 224 4.78 -34.82 -5.19
N THR A 225 5.22 -35.67 -4.24
CA THR A 225 4.81 -37.07 -4.17
C THR A 225 3.45 -37.28 -3.49
N GLY A 226 3.14 -36.44 -2.47
CA GLY A 226 1.91 -36.59 -1.68
C GLY A 226 0.73 -35.78 -2.17
N LEU A 227 0.95 -34.58 -2.69
CA LEU A 227 -0.10 -33.63 -3.08
C LEU A 227 -0.17 -33.38 -4.58
N ASN A 228 0.61 -34.13 -5.39
CA ASN A 228 0.75 -33.90 -6.84
C ASN A 228 1.13 -32.46 -7.19
N ALA A 229 1.91 -31.78 -6.34
CA ALA A 229 2.39 -30.45 -6.62
C ALA A 229 3.21 -30.47 -7.91
N ARG A 230 3.01 -29.45 -8.75
CA ARG A 230 3.56 -29.43 -10.11
C ARG A 230 5.04 -29.03 -10.08
N PRO A 231 6.00 -29.95 -10.34
CA PRO A 231 7.43 -29.67 -10.18
C PRO A 231 8.00 -28.68 -11.23
N TRP A 232 7.19 -28.24 -12.16
CA TRP A 232 7.53 -27.23 -13.18
C TRP A 232 6.97 -25.83 -12.88
N TRP A 233 6.40 -25.61 -11.70
CA TRP A 233 5.97 -24.32 -11.20
C TRP A 233 6.87 -23.91 -10.03
N VAL A 234 8.17 -23.91 -10.30
CA VAL A 234 9.18 -23.65 -9.28
C VAL A 234 9.59 -22.19 -9.34
N ASN A 235 9.52 -21.53 -8.20
CA ASN A 235 10.21 -20.27 -7.95
C ASN A 235 11.58 -20.59 -7.37
N ILE A 236 12.62 -19.93 -7.85
CA ILE A 236 14.00 -20.14 -7.40
C ILE A 236 14.51 -18.83 -6.81
N SER A 237 14.86 -18.88 -5.52
CA SER A 237 15.53 -17.78 -4.83
C SER A 237 17.00 -18.13 -4.66
N VAL A 238 17.88 -17.19 -4.93
CA VAL A 238 19.32 -17.38 -4.86
C VAL A 238 19.91 -16.38 -3.88
N ARG A 239 20.71 -16.88 -2.92
CA ARG A 239 21.43 -16.05 -1.96
C ARG A 239 22.93 -16.19 -2.20
N PRO A 240 23.64 -15.11 -2.52
CA PRO A 240 25.09 -15.10 -2.66
C PRO A 240 25.82 -15.41 -1.35
N ARG A 241 27.08 -15.81 -1.43
CA ARG A 241 27.97 -15.92 -0.26
C ARG A 241 28.32 -14.52 0.27
N GLU A 242 28.68 -14.49 1.53
CA GLU A 242 29.20 -13.28 2.17
C GLU A 242 30.48 -12.82 1.44
N GLY A 243 30.56 -11.53 1.15
CA GLY A 243 31.67 -10.93 0.39
C GLY A 243 31.52 -10.98 -1.14
N VAL A 244 30.54 -11.70 -1.67
CA VAL A 244 30.22 -11.69 -3.11
C VAL A 244 29.15 -10.63 -3.39
N THR A 245 29.39 -9.83 -4.41
CA THR A 245 28.37 -8.85 -4.83
C THR A 245 27.19 -9.56 -5.50
N ARG A 246 25.99 -8.95 -5.37
CA ARG A 246 24.79 -9.48 -6.02
C ARG A 246 24.97 -9.65 -7.52
N ASP A 247 25.61 -8.66 -8.17
CA ASP A 247 25.79 -8.65 -9.62
C ASP A 247 26.72 -9.78 -10.09
N GLN A 248 27.82 -10.06 -9.36
CA GLN A 248 28.67 -11.23 -9.65
C GLN A 248 27.88 -12.54 -9.56
N ALA A 249 27.06 -12.71 -8.55
CA ALA A 249 26.24 -13.90 -8.41
C ALA A 249 25.17 -14.01 -9.52
N ILE A 250 24.61 -12.88 -9.96
CA ILE A 250 23.68 -12.82 -11.10
C ILE A 250 24.37 -13.24 -12.38
N ASP A 251 25.60 -12.77 -12.63
CA ASP A 251 26.38 -13.12 -13.81
C ASP A 251 26.68 -14.62 -13.83
N ASP A 252 27.08 -15.19 -12.70
CA ASP A 252 27.35 -16.64 -12.58
C ASP A 252 26.09 -17.47 -12.86
N VAL A 253 24.97 -17.12 -12.25
CA VAL A 253 23.68 -17.81 -12.46
C VAL A 253 23.21 -17.66 -13.91
N THR A 254 23.39 -16.47 -14.47
CA THR A 254 23.03 -16.18 -15.88
C THR A 254 23.88 -17.02 -16.81
N ALA A 255 25.19 -17.05 -16.63
CA ALA A 255 26.12 -17.85 -17.43
C ALA A 255 25.79 -19.35 -17.36
N ALA A 256 25.55 -19.85 -16.14
CA ALA A 256 25.22 -21.26 -15.92
C ALA A 256 23.89 -21.64 -16.59
N LEU A 257 22.85 -20.81 -16.50
CA LEU A 257 21.55 -21.12 -17.10
C LEU A 257 21.57 -20.94 -18.63
N ARG A 258 22.29 -19.94 -19.15
CA ARG A 258 22.52 -19.79 -20.60
C ARG A 258 23.25 -21.00 -21.16
N GLY A 259 24.32 -21.46 -20.49
CA GLY A 259 25.07 -22.64 -20.87
C GLY A 259 24.20 -23.90 -20.88
N LYS A 260 23.45 -24.15 -19.82
CA LYS A 260 22.53 -25.28 -19.69
C LYS A 260 21.47 -25.28 -20.80
N ARG A 261 20.93 -24.09 -21.14
CA ARG A 261 19.90 -23.90 -22.19
C ARG A 261 20.48 -23.75 -23.60
N ARG A 262 21.80 -23.81 -23.74
CA ARG A 262 22.53 -23.68 -25.01
C ARG A 262 22.17 -22.40 -25.78
N LEU A 263 21.98 -21.29 -25.08
CA LEU A 263 21.72 -20.00 -25.70
C LEU A 263 22.99 -19.44 -26.33
N ARG A 264 22.88 -18.93 -27.55
CA ARG A 264 23.99 -18.27 -28.24
C ARG A 264 24.29 -16.93 -27.60
N PRO A 265 25.50 -16.35 -27.73
CA PRO A 265 25.82 -15.04 -27.18
C PRO A 265 24.85 -13.91 -27.60
N ALA A 266 24.36 -13.96 -28.85
CA ALA A 266 23.41 -12.98 -29.41
C ALA A 266 21.95 -13.23 -29.02
N ASP A 267 21.59 -14.38 -28.44
CA ASP A 267 20.23 -14.69 -28.06
C ASP A 267 19.87 -13.95 -26.75
N GLU A 268 18.66 -13.41 -26.67
CA GLU A 268 18.12 -12.87 -25.44
C GLU A 268 17.94 -13.98 -24.37
N ASN A 269 17.97 -13.59 -23.11
CA ASN A 269 17.71 -14.54 -22.01
C ASN A 269 16.26 -15.03 -22.08
N ASN A 270 16.06 -16.33 -22.06
CA ASN A 270 14.74 -16.94 -21.98
C ASN A 270 14.30 -17.25 -20.53
N PHE A 271 14.74 -16.41 -19.63
CA PHE A 271 14.44 -16.37 -18.21
C PHE A 271 14.61 -14.93 -17.71
N ALA A 272 14.08 -14.64 -16.56
CA ALA A 272 14.22 -13.33 -15.92
C ALA A 272 14.94 -13.46 -14.57
N ILE A 273 15.81 -12.51 -14.29
CA ILE A 273 16.38 -12.27 -12.97
C ILE A 273 15.62 -11.11 -12.35
N ILE A 274 15.09 -11.33 -11.18
CA ILE A 274 14.27 -10.36 -10.45
C ILE A 274 15.03 -10.00 -9.18
N THR A 275 15.50 -8.77 -9.12
CA THR A 275 16.15 -8.17 -7.95
C THR A 275 15.12 -7.42 -7.10
N GLN A 276 15.46 -7.18 -5.83
CA GLN A 276 14.62 -6.38 -4.95
C GLN A 276 14.41 -4.96 -5.52
N ASP A 277 15.48 -4.35 -6.07
CA ASP A 277 15.39 -3.02 -6.69
C ASP A 277 14.40 -3.01 -7.86
N LYS A 278 14.38 -4.11 -8.66
CA LYS A 278 13.42 -4.24 -9.77
C LYS A 278 11.98 -4.40 -9.30
N ILE A 279 11.79 -5.11 -8.18
CA ILE A 279 10.47 -5.20 -7.55
C ILE A 279 10.02 -3.82 -7.08
N MET A 280 10.90 -3.06 -6.41
CA MET A 280 10.59 -1.71 -5.96
C MET A 280 10.34 -0.74 -7.12
N GLU A 281 11.14 -0.79 -8.19
CA GLU A 281 10.92 0.04 -9.40
C GLU A 281 9.52 -0.18 -9.99
N VAL A 282 9.12 -1.44 -10.12
CA VAL A 282 7.80 -1.80 -10.66
C VAL A 282 6.69 -1.39 -9.68
N TYR A 283 6.90 -1.60 -8.39
CA TYR A 283 5.99 -1.15 -7.33
C TYR A 283 5.80 0.37 -7.37
N ASP A 284 6.89 1.14 -7.39
CA ASP A 284 6.85 2.61 -7.41
C ASP A 284 6.12 3.14 -8.66
N LYS A 285 6.30 2.49 -9.81
CA LYS A 285 5.58 2.85 -11.04
C LYS A 285 4.07 2.64 -10.91
N VAL A 286 3.66 1.54 -10.30
CA VAL A 286 2.24 1.24 -10.08
C VAL A 286 1.64 2.20 -9.06
N VAL A 287 2.28 2.34 -7.91
CA VAL A 287 1.85 3.25 -6.84
C VAL A 287 1.81 4.69 -7.35
N GLY A 288 2.83 5.12 -8.10
CA GLY A 288 2.86 6.44 -8.72
C GLY A 288 1.69 6.69 -9.66
N THR A 289 1.31 5.69 -10.46
CA THR A 289 0.15 5.78 -11.35
C THR A 289 -1.15 5.93 -10.55
N PHE A 290 -1.34 5.09 -9.53
CA PHE A 290 -2.49 5.20 -8.63
C PHE A 290 -2.53 6.56 -7.92
N PHE A 291 -1.38 7.04 -7.45
CA PHE A 291 -1.27 8.35 -6.79
C PHE A 291 -1.72 9.49 -7.71
N ILE A 292 -1.31 9.50 -8.99
CA ILE A 292 -1.73 10.51 -9.97
C ILE A 292 -3.25 10.46 -10.19
N VAL A 293 -3.83 9.28 -10.37
CA VAL A 293 -5.27 9.12 -10.56
C VAL A 293 -6.03 9.66 -9.34
N MET A 294 -5.57 9.35 -8.15
CA MET A 294 -6.21 9.77 -6.90
C MET A 294 -6.04 11.27 -6.62
N LEU A 295 -4.86 11.82 -6.95
CA LEU A 295 -4.64 13.26 -6.88
C LEU A 295 -5.58 14.01 -7.82
N SER A 296 -5.80 13.48 -9.03
CA SER A 296 -6.74 14.05 -10.00
C SER A 296 -8.18 14.01 -9.46
N LEU A 297 -8.60 12.90 -8.86
CA LEU A 297 -9.92 12.76 -8.25
C LEU A 297 -10.10 13.72 -7.06
N SER A 298 -9.07 13.84 -6.21
CA SER A 298 -9.07 14.82 -5.11
C SER A 298 -9.15 16.25 -5.61
N ALA A 299 -8.41 16.59 -6.67
CA ALA A 299 -8.45 17.91 -7.28
C ALA A 299 -9.86 18.26 -7.77
N VAL A 300 -10.59 17.31 -8.38
CA VAL A 300 -11.99 17.51 -8.77
C VAL A 300 -12.86 17.77 -7.53
N GLY A 301 -12.71 17.03 -6.45
CA GLY A 301 -13.42 17.27 -5.19
C GLY A 301 -13.16 18.67 -4.63
N LEU A 302 -11.90 19.09 -4.60
CA LEU A 302 -11.51 20.42 -4.14
C LEU A 302 -12.03 21.54 -5.08
N LEU A 303 -12.06 21.31 -6.40
CA LEU A 303 -12.65 22.25 -7.36
C LEU A 303 -14.15 22.44 -7.11
N VAL A 304 -14.89 21.36 -6.94
CA VAL A 304 -16.33 21.40 -6.63
C VAL A 304 -16.57 22.16 -5.31
N GLY A 305 -15.79 21.82 -4.26
CA GLY A 305 -15.81 22.55 -3.00
C GLY A 305 -15.44 24.03 -3.16
N GLY A 306 -14.43 24.33 -3.96
CA GLY A 306 -13.99 25.70 -4.27
C GLY A 306 -15.07 26.55 -4.97
N VAL A 307 -15.77 25.97 -5.95
CA VAL A 307 -16.92 26.64 -6.59
C VAL A 307 -18.01 26.94 -5.55
N GLY A 308 -18.26 26.01 -4.62
CA GLY A 308 -19.15 26.23 -3.49
C GLY A 308 -18.70 27.40 -2.60
N VAL A 309 -17.39 27.54 -2.34
CA VAL A 309 -16.83 28.69 -1.60
C VAL A 309 -17.14 30.01 -2.32
N ILE A 310 -16.88 30.09 -3.64
CA ILE A 310 -17.23 31.30 -4.42
C ILE A 310 -18.69 31.65 -4.27
N ALA A 311 -19.59 30.67 -4.42
CA ALA A 311 -21.03 30.88 -4.36
C ALA A 311 -21.47 31.40 -2.99
N ILE A 312 -20.99 30.79 -1.89
CA ILE A 312 -21.33 31.22 -0.52
C ILE A 312 -20.82 32.61 -0.25
N MET A 313 -19.54 32.85 -0.55
CA MET A 313 -18.89 34.13 -0.28
C MET A 313 -19.50 35.28 -1.11
N MET A 314 -19.91 35.01 -2.37
CA MET A 314 -20.60 36.03 -3.18
C MET A 314 -21.92 36.44 -2.55
N ILE A 315 -22.70 35.49 -2.02
CA ILE A 315 -23.95 35.76 -1.34
C ILE A 315 -23.68 36.49 0.00
N SER A 316 -22.74 36.02 0.80
CA SER A 316 -22.32 36.71 2.02
C SER A 316 -21.92 38.17 1.77
N VAL A 317 -21.20 38.47 0.68
CA VAL A 317 -20.85 39.83 0.29
C VAL A 317 -22.09 40.66 -0.04
N THR A 318 -23.05 40.11 -0.80
CA THR A 318 -24.30 40.83 -1.13
C THR A 318 -25.19 41.07 0.08
N GLU A 319 -25.39 40.08 0.94
CA GLU A 319 -26.17 40.18 2.17
C GLU A 319 -25.58 41.18 3.17
N ARG A 320 -24.23 41.33 3.21
CA ARG A 320 -23.49 42.21 4.11
C ARG A 320 -22.99 43.49 3.45
N THR A 321 -23.50 43.86 2.28
CA THR A 321 -23.04 45.04 1.53
C THR A 321 -23.08 46.30 2.37
N ARG A 322 -24.18 46.55 3.09
CA ARG A 322 -24.36 47.73 3.98
C ARG A 322 -23.36 47.74 5.12
N GLU A 323 -23.12 46.61 5.77
CA GLU A 323 -22.14 46.46 6.86
C GLU A 323 -20.70 46.75 6.38
N ILE A 324 -20.31 46.24 5.20
CA ILE A 324 -19.04 46.56 4.57
C ILE A 324 -18.93 48.04 4.27
N GLY A 325 -20.01 48.65 3.79
CA GLY A 325 -20.07 50.11 3.57
C GLY A 325 -19.84 50.91 4.80
N VAL A 326 -20.49 50.57 5.93
CA VAL A 326 -20.26 51.22 7.25
C VAL A 326 -18.84 51.07 7.71
N ARG A 327 -18.25 49.88 7.65
CA ARG A 327 -16.82 49.65 8.03
C ARG A 327 -15.87 50.51 7.23
N LYS A 328 -16.10 50.65 5.93
CA LYS A 328 -15.28 51.51 5.05
C LYS A 328 -15.50 52.99 5.33
N ALA A 329 -16.70 53.41 5.60
CA ALA A 329 -17.00 54.81 6.00
C ALA A 329 -16.30 55.18 7.33
N LEU A 330 -16.13 54.22 8.23
CA LEU A 330 -15.39 54.35 9.48
C LEU A 330 -13.86 54.23 9.31
N GLY A 331 -13.35 54.11 8.05
CA GLY A 331 -11.91 54.13 7.77
C GLY A 331 -11.25 52.76 7.60
N ALA A 332 -11.99 51.66 7.50
CA ALA A 332 -11.42 50.36 7.21
C ALA A 332 -10.77 50.33 5.80
N THR A 333 -9.52 49.87 5.74
CA THR A 333 -8.78 49.74 4.50
C THR A 333 -9.29 48.56 3.65
N ALA A 334 -9.18 48.67 2.32
CA ALA A 334 -9.54 47.56 1.40
C ALA A 334 -8.78 46.28 1.75
N GLY A 335 -7.52 46.37 2.20
CA GLY A 335 -6.71 45.20 2.60
C GLY A 335 -7.24 44.51 3.85
N LEU A 336 -7.82 45.26 4.81
CA LEU A 336 -8.42 44.69 6.01
C LEU A 336 -9.69 43.85 5.64
N ILE A 337 -10.52 44.41 4.79
CA ILE A 337 -11.72 43.70 4.31
C ILE A 337 -11.33 42.46 3.49
N LEU A 338 -10.38 42.59 2.57
CA LEU A 338 -9.85 41.46 1.81
C LEU A 338 -9.37 40.33 2.74
N TRP A 339 -8.55 40.66 3.75
CA TRP A 339 -8.02 39.71 4.72
C TRP A 339 -9.15 39.00 5.49
N GLN A 340 -10.14 39.74 5.95
CA GLN A 340 -11.26 39.20 6.71
C GLN A 340 -12.03 38.13 5.89
N PHE A 341 -12.36 38.44 4.62
CA PHE A 341 -13.06 37.48 3.75
C PHE A 341 -12.18 36.29 3.34
N LEU A 342 -10.88 36.45 3.19
CA LEU A 342 -9.96 35.34 2.98
C LEU A 342 -9.88 34.41 4.19
N VAL A 343 -9.85 34.95 5.40
CA VAL A 343 -9.90 34.16 6.64
C VAL A 343 -11.21 33.41 6.75
N GLU A 344 -12.34 34.04 6.39
CA GLU A 344 -13.65 33.40 6.37
C GLU A 344 -13.66 32.19 5.40
N ALA A 345 -13.18 32.37 4.18
CA ALA A 345 -13.07 31.31 3.19
C ALA A 345 -12.14 30.18 3.63
N ALA A 346 -10.95 30.53 4.16
CA ALA A 346 -9.97 29.58 4.68
C ALA A 346 -10.53 28.77 5.88
N THR A 347 -11.31 29.40 6.75
CA THR A 347 -11.96 28.74 7.88
C THR A 347 -13.00 27.72 7.41
N LEU A 348 -13.83 28.10 6.44
CA LEU A 348 -14.85 27.22 5.88
C LEU A 348 -14.24 25.96 5.26
N THR A 349 -13.20 26.13 4.44
CA THR A 349 -12.49 25.01 3.83
C THR A 349 -11.63 24.24 4.83
N GLY A 350 -11.05 24.91 5.83
CA GLY A 350 -10.32 24.29 6.93
C GLY A 350 -11.19 23.35 7.77
N ILE A 351 -12.44 23.72 8.03
CA ILE A 351 -13.42 22.83 8.66
C ILE A 351 -13.68 21.60 7.79
N GLY A 352 -13.88 21.81 6.47
CA GLY A 352 -14.00 20.71 5.52
C GLY A 352 -12.79 19.79 5.52
N GLY A 353 -11.57 20.38 5.55
CA GLY A 353 -10.31 19.66 5.65
C GLY A 353 -10.19 18.85 6.94
N ALA A 354 -10.58 19.41 8.09
CA ALA A 354 -10.57 18.71 9.38
C ALA A 354 -11.56 17.53 9.40
N ILE A 355 -12.76 17.71 8.83
CA ILE A 355 -13.74 16.62 8.70
C ILE A 355 -13.20 15.53 7.76
N GLY A 356 -12.65 15.91 6.60
CA GLY A 356 -12.06 14.97 5.65
C GLY A 356 -10.91 14.18 6.26
N LEU A 357 -10.05 14.84 7.03
CA LEU A 357 -8.97 14.19 7.79
C LEU A 357 -9.51 13.20 8.82
N ALA A 358 -10.53 13.61 9.60
CA ALA A 358 -11.16 12.73 10.59
C ALA A 358 -11.79 11.49 9.95
N LEU A 359 -12.50 11.66 8.82
CA LEU A 359 -13.06 10.55 8.05
C LEU A 359 -11.98 9.64 7.46
N GLY A 360 -10.89 10.23 6.93
CA GLY A 360 -9.74 9.48 6.42
C GLY A 360 -9.05 8.67 7.51
N ALA A 361 -8.87 9.28 8.68
CA ALA A 361 -8.32 8.60 9.85
C ALA A 361 -9.22 7.47 10.36
N LEU A 362 -10.52 7.68 10.37
CA LEU A 362 -11.50 6.66 10.75
C LEU A 362 -11.42 5.45 9.81
N VAL A 363 -11.39 5.68 8.49
CA VAL A 363 -11.27 4.60 7.50
C VAL A 363 -9.93 3.89 7.62
N ALA A 364 -8.82 4.61 7.80
CA ALA A 364 -7.51 4.02 8.03
C ALA A 364 -7.50 3.14 9.30
N TRP A 365 -8.16 3.58 10.36
CA TRP A 365 -8.32 2.80 11.59
C TRP A 365 -9.18 1.54 11.37
N ILE A 366 -10.30 1.63 10.65
CA ILE A 366 -11.16 0.48 10.30
C ILE A 366 -10.37 -0.53 9.45
N VAL A 367 -9.62 -0.05 8.45
CA VAL A 367 -8.79 -0.93 7.61
C VAL A 367 -7.74 -1.63 8.46
N ARG A 368 -7.03 -0.92 9.32
CA ARG A 368 -6.02 -1.49 10.21
C ARG A 368 -6.59 -2.52 11.20
N SER A 369 -7.84 -2.34 11.66
CA SER A 369 -8.45 -3.25 12.64
C SER A 369 -9.07 -4.50 12.02
N ASN A 370 -9.51 -4.44 10.76
CA ASN A 370 -10.22 -5.55 10.10
C ASN A 370 -9.38 -6.25 9.00
N PHE A 371 -8.36 -5.57 8.50
CA PHE A 371 -7.49 -6.11 7.45
C PHE A 371 -6.03 -6.10 7.92
N PRO A 372 -5.20 -7.04 7.50
CA PRO A 372 -3.78 -7.10 7.85
C PRO A 372 -2.93 -6.00 7.14
N ILE A 373 -3.55 -4.94 6.66
CA ILE A 373 -2.87 -3.84 5.98
C ILE A 373 -2.47 -2.78 7.01
N PRO A 374 -1.17 -2.50 7.23
CA PRO A 374 -0.72 -1.46 8.12
C PRO A 374 -1.03 -0.08 7.50
N ALA A 375 -2.24 0.42 7.71
CA ALA A 375 -2.61 1.77 7.30
C ALA A 375 -2.05 2.76 8.33
N GLU A 376 -0.95 3.42 7.97
CA GLU A 376 -0.31 4.47 8.77
C GLU A 376 -0.48 5.81 8.08
N ILE A 377 -1.00 6.80 8.80
CA ILE A 377 -1.18 8.15 8.26
C ILE A 377 0.15 8.91 8.42
N PRO A 378 0.88 9.16 7.34
CA PRO A 378 2.11 9.93 7.43
C PRO A 378 1.81 11.39 7.75
N LEU A 379 2.66 12.02 8.57
CA LEU A 379 2.51 13.42 8.96
C LEU A 379 2.42 14.36 7.74
N ILE A 380 3.12 14.02 6.67
CA ILE A 380 3.08 14.78 5.41
C ILE A 380 1.66 14.82 4.80
N SER A 381 0.90 13.73 4.88
CA SER A 381 -0.50 13.69 4.40
C SER A 381 -1.41 14.57 5.25
N VAL A 382 -1.19 14.64 6.55
CA VAL A 382 -1.95 15.54 7.44
C VAL A 382 -1.68 17.00 7.08
N VAL A 383 -0.41 17.37 6.93
CA VAL A 383 0.00 18.75 6.56
C VAL A 383 -0.53 19.10 5.16
N ALA A 384 -0.41 18.19 4.20
CA ALA A 384 -0.90 18.39 2.84
C ALA A 384 -2.45 18.52 2.80
N ALA A 385 -3.16 17.75 3.60
CA ALA A 385 -4.61 17.77 3.69
C ALA A 385 -5.13 19.12 4.22
N ILE A 386 -4.62 19.55 5.37
CA ILE A 386 -5.03 20.82 6.01
C ILE A 386 -4.52 22.00 5.17
N GLY A 387 -3.24 21.99 4.80
CA GLY A 387 -2.64 23.04 3.99
C GLY A 387 -3.34 23.19 2.62
N GLY A 388 -3.61 22.08 1.94
CA GLY A 388 -4.32 22.07 0.67
C GLY A 388 -5.75 22.61 0.78
N SER A 389 -6.49 22.26 1.83
CA SER A 389 -7.84 22.81 2.06
C SER A 389 -7.83 24.32 2.30
N ILE A 390 -6.88 24.82 3.10
CA ILE A 390 -6.71 26.27 3.36
C ILE A 390 -6.34 27.00 2.07
N VAL A 391 -5.37 26.48 1.31
CA VAL A 391 -4.95 27.05 0.02
C VAL A 391 -6.13 27.09 -0.95
N THR A 392 -6.95 26.05 -1.03
CA THR A 392 -8.18 26.04 -1.83
C THR A 392 -9.13 27.15 -1.39
N GLY A 393 -9.37 27.29 -0.09
CA GLY A 393 -10.21 28.38 0.43
C GLY A 393 -9.71 29.77 0.06
N VAL A 394 -8.43 30.00 0.16
CA VAL A 394 -7.80 31.28 -0.22
C VAL A 394 -7.92 31.51 -1.74
N LEU A 395 -7.56 30.53 -2.57
CA LEU A 395 -7.59 30.67 -4.03
C LEU A 395 -9.01 30.99 -4.53
N PHE A 396 -10.00 30.23 -4.11
CA PHE A 396 -11.38 30.45 -4.53
C PHE A 396 -12.08 31.59 -3.80
N GLY A 397 -11.61 31.98 -2.61
CA GLY A 397 -12.08 33.14 -1.85
C GLY A 397 -11.57 34.48 -2.35
N ILE A 398 -10.47 34.51 -3.14
CA ILE A 398 -9.88 35.77 -3.66
C ILE A 398 -10.90 36.59 -4.47
N ILE A 399 -11.67 35.96 -5.37
CA ILE A 399 -12.62 36.66 -6.26
C ILE A 399 -13.70 37.40 -5.44
N PRO A 400 -14.47 36.73 -4.56
CA PRO A 400 -15.48 37.43 -3.75
C PRO A 400 -14.86 38.42 -2.76
N ALA A 401 -13.73 38.08 -2.14
CA ALA A 401 -13.04 38.97 -1.20
C ALA A 401 -12.57 40.28 -1.89
N PHE A 402 -12.07 40.17 -3.11
CA PHE A 402 -11.66 41.34 -3.89
C PHE A 402 -12.87 42.21 -4.30
N ARG A 403 -14.02 41.62 -4.64
CA ARG A 403 -15.26 42.36 -4.87
C ARG A 403 -15.70 43.12 -3.62
N ALA A 404 -15.72 42.49 -2.46
CA ALA A 404 -16.04 43.11 -1.19
C ALA A 404 -15.09 44.29 -0.87
N ALA A 405 -13.78 44.08 -1.10
CA ALA A 405 -12.76 45.08 -0.86
C ALA A 405 -12.87 46.32 -1.77
N ARG A 406 -13.50 46.22 -2.95
CA ARG A 406 -13.70 47.30 -3.91
C ARG A 406 -15.06 47.99 -3.84
N LEU A 407 -15.98 47.58 -2.98
CA LEU A 407 -17.29 48.23 -2.82
C LEU A 407 -17.11 49.71 -2.47
N ASP A 408 -17.84 50.59 -3.15
CA ASP A 408 -17.91 52.02 -2.84
C ASP A 408 -18.80 52.21 -1.58
N PRO A 409 -18.31 52.88 -0.52
CA PRO A 409 -19.09 53.07 0.68
C PRO A 409 -20.39 53.86 0.50
N VAL A 410 -20.40 54.79 -0.47
CA VAL A 410 -21.61 55.61 -0.76
C VAL A 410 -22.68 54.73 -1.42
N VAL A 411 -22.29 53.88 -2.36
CA VAL A 411 -23.19 52.94 -3.05
C VAL A 411 -23.66 51.86 -2.08
N ALA A 412 -22.77 51.34 -1.26
CA ALA A 412 -23.07 50.29 -0.30
C ALA A 412 -24.08 50.72 0.80
N LEU A 413 -24.03 51.96 1.22
CA LEU A 413 -24.98 52.54 2.23
C LEU A 413 -26.38 52.81 1.63
N ARG A 414 -26.48 52.94 0.31
CA ARG A 414 -27.77 53.14 -0.40
C ARG A 414 -28.44 51.82 -0.82
N TYR A 415 -27.75 50.70 -0.61
CA TYR A 415 -28.29 49.38 -0.96
C TYR A 415 -29.37 48.99 0.02
N GLU A 416 -30.62 48.81 -0.48
CA GLU A 416 -31.77 48.30 0.31
C GLU A 416 -31.78 46.78 0.38
#